data_9db54f6ce31608e57fb8dfecf89bd8e8
#
_entry.id   9db54f6ce31608e57fb8dfecf89bd8e8
#
_cell.length_a   1.000
_cell.length_b   1.000
_cell.length_c   1.000
_cell.angle_alpha   90.00
_cell.angle_beta   90.00
_cell.angle_gamma   90.00
#
_symmetry.space_group_name_H-M   'P 1'
#
loop_
_entity.id
_entity.type
_entity.pdbx_description
1 polymer ?
#
loop_
_entity_poly.entity_id
_entity_poly.type
_entity_poly.pdbx_seq_one_letter_code
_entity_poly.pdbx_strand_id
1 'polypeptide(L)'
;SLATEPAASVPKTKQEIKDDIMLLAKQALFPATKKHFGLFRDPFAEDIRSAEDVFTSADVRYVREALFQTAKHGGFMAVVGESGAGKSTLRRDLLDRINQENAPIIAIEPYIIAMEDNDLKGKTLKASHIAEAIITTLAPLESVKRSPEARFRQLHRVLKESSRSGYSHVLIIEEAHSLPVPTLKHLKRFFELEDGFKKLLSIVLVGQPELKLKLSERNTEVREVVQRCEIVELAPLDAELERFVEHKLERVGKKVSDIFEEDAFLAVRQRLTSTNRNKTTTSLLYPLAVGNLLTAAMNL
;
A
#
# COMPACT_ATOMS: atom_id res chain seq x y z
N SER A 1 -32.75 24.92 33.64
CA SER A 1 -31.66 24.33 32.83
C SER A 1 -31.99 22.87 32.60
N LEU A 2 -32.52 22.57 31.42
CA LEU A 2 -32.77 21.21 30.93
C LEU A 2 -31.55 20.81 30.10
N ALA A 3 -30.78 19.86 30.64
CA ALA A 3 -29.72 19.20 29.89
C ALA A 3 -30.37 18.18 28.94
N THR A 4 -30.23 18.37 27.64
CA THR A 4 -30.59 17.40 26.63
C THR A 4 -29.54 16.30 26.62
N GLU A 5 -29.94 15.09 27.03
CA GLU A 5 -29.14 13.88 26.88
C GLU A 5 -28.91 13.59 25.36
N PRO A 6 -27.71 13.16 24.97
CA PRO A 6 -27.49 12.74 23.59
C PRO A 6 -28.26 11.45 23.33
N ALA A 7 -29.04 11.44 22.26
CA ALA A 7 -29.85 10.31 21.82
C ALA A 7 -28.99 9.06 21.70
N ALA A 8 -29.35 7.99 22.41
CA ALA A 8 -28.76 6.68 22.29
C ALA A 8 -28.94 6.17 20.86
N SER A 9 -27.83 5.79 20.21
CA SER A 9 -27.85 5.21 18.87
C SER A 9 -28.69 3.92 18.88
N VAL A 10 -29.79 3.94 18.15
CA VAL A 10 -30.64 2.76 17.92
C VAL A 10 -29.80 1.67 17.26
N PRO A 11 -29.83 0.42 17.73
CA PRO A 11 -29.09 -0.65 17.11
C PRO A 11 -29.59 -0.85 15.68
N LYS A 12 -28.68 -0.76 14.72
CA LYS A 12 -28.97 -0.93 13.28
C LYS A 12 -29.58 -2.31 13.02
N THR A 13 -30.58 -2.35 12.19
CA THR A 13 -31.22 -3.60 11.73
C THR A 13 -30.24 -4.38 10.84
N LYS A 14 -30.49 -5.70 10.70
CA LYS A 14 -29.71 -6.53 9.76
C LYS A 14 -29.77 -6.01 8.31
N GLN A 15 -30.85 -5.34 7.94
CA GLN A 15 -31.01 -4.74 6.63
C GLN A 15 -30.13 -3.50 6.48
N GLU A 16 -30.10 -2.62 7.46
CA GLU A 16 -29.24 -1.43 7.46
C GLU A 16 -27.74 -1.78 7.42
N ILE A 17 -27.33 -2.83 8.13
CA ILE A 17 -25.95 -3.35 8.07
C ILE A 17 -25.64 -3.88 6.65
N LYS A 18 -26.59 -4.55 6.01
CA LYS A 18 -26.42 -5.08 4.66
C LYS A 18 -26.35 -3.96 3.62
N ASP A 19 -27.17 -2.91 3.80
CA ASP A 19 -27.15 -1.72 2.96
C ASP A 19 -25.86 -0.91 3.16
N ASP A 20 -25.36 -0.82 4.39
CA ASP A 20 -24.05 -0.21 4.69
C ASP A 20 -22.89 -0.93 4.00
N ILE A 21 -22.88 -2.26 4.03
CA ILE A 21 -21.87 -3.07 3.34
C ILE A 21 -21.98 -2.90 1.83
N MET A 22 -23.19 -2.80 1.30
CA MET A 22 -23.45 -2.61 -0.13
C MET A 22 -22.99 -1.23 -0.62
N LEU A 23 -23.12 -0.18 0.20
CA LEU A 23 -22.63 1.17 -0.11
C LEU A 23 -21.10 1.27 -0.13
N LEU A 24 -20.40 0.42 0.63
CA LEU A 24 -18.94 0.34 0.62
C LEU A 24 -18.40 -0.61 -0.44
N ALA A 25 -19.26 -1.36 -1.12
CA ALA A 25 -18.86 -2.24 -2.21
C ALA A 25 -18.42 -1.42 -3.41
N LYS A 26 -17.38 -1.89 -4.10
CA LYS A 26 -16.89 -1.28 -5.33
C LYS A 26 -18.00 -1.24 -6.39
N GLN A 27 -18.29 -0.04 -6.87
CA GLN A 27 -19.24 0.20 -7.96
C GLN A 27 -18.56 1.00 -9.06
N ALA A 28 -18.99 0.78 -10.30
CA ALA A 28 -18.64 1.67 -11.40
C ALA A 28 -19.70 2.75 -11.53
N LEU A 29 -19.30 3.95 -11.96
CA LEU A 29 -20.26 4.99 -12.37
C LEU A 29 -21.07 4.52 -13.57
N PHE A 30 -22.38 4.60 -13.46
CA PHE A 30 -23.28 4.23 -14.55
C PHE A 30 -23.13 5.19 -15.75
N PRO A 31 -23.35 4.72 -16.98
CA PRO A 31 -23.32 5.59 -18.15
C PRO A 31 -24.26 6.79 -18.06
N ALA A 32 -25.46 6.59 -17.47
CA ALA A 32 -26.42 7.66 -17.22
C ALA A 32 -25.88 8.71 -16.26
N THR A 33 -25.24 8.30 -15.17
CA THR A 33 -24.58 9.17 -14.19
C THR A 33 -23.47 9.98 -14.82
N LYS A 34 -22.61 9.33 -15.59
CA LYS A 34 -21.53 10.02 -16.33
C LYS A 34 -22.08 11.09 -17.27
N LYS A 35 -23.15 10.77 -18.01
CA LYS A 35 -23.81 11.71 -18.90
C LYS A 35 -24.44 12.88 -18.14
N HIS A 36 -25.08 12.61 -17.01
CA HIS A 36 -25.71 13.64 -16.18
C HIS A 36 -24.70 14.67 -15.68
N PHE A 37 -23.59 14.23 -15.12
CA PHE A 37 -22.54 15.10 -14.60
C PHE A 37 -21.50 15.53 -15.67
N GLY A 38 -21.64 15.13 -16.91
CA GLY A 38 -20.71 15.44 -17.99
C GLY A 38 -19.29 14.89 -17.73
N LEU A 39 -19.22 13.65 -17.26
CA LEU A 39 -17.95 12.97 -16.94
C LEU A 39 -17.55 12.01 -18.05
N PHE A 40 -16.31 12.11 -18.50
CA PHE A 40 -15.73 11.18 -19.48
C PHE A 40 -15.19 9.91 -18.83
N ARG A 41 -14.76 9.99 -17.58
CA ARG A 41 -14.30 8.86 -16.78
C ARG A 41 -14.80 8.96 -15.34
N ASP A 42 -14.70 7.86 -14.61
CA ASP A 42 -15.01 7.81 -13.20
C ASP A 42 -13.89 8.49 -12.39
N PRO A 43 -14.15 9.57 -11.66
CA PRO A 43 -13.13 10.27 -10.88
C PRO A 43 -12.60 9.45 -9.70
N PHE A 44 -13.39 8.51 -9.19
CA PHE A 44 -13.05 7.67 -8.04
C PHE A 44 -12.63 6.25 -8.42
N ALA A 45 -12.49 5.95 -9.72
CA ALA A 45 -11.91 4.69 -10.15
C ALA A 45 -10.45 4.58 -9.66
N GLU A 46 -10.04 3.35 -9.34
CA GLU A 46 -8.65 3.04 -8.97
C GLU A 46 -7.68 3.11 -10.17
N ASP A 47 -8.14 3.60 -11.30
CA ASP A 47 -7.37 3.69 -12.54
C ASP A 47 -6.43 4.89 -12.49
N ILE A 48 -5.32 4.72 -11.78
CA ILE A 48 -4.21 5.67 -11.73
C ILE A 48 -3.35 5.44 -12.96
N ARG A 49 -3.27 6.44 -13.84
CA ARG A 49 -2.57 6.38 -15.12
C ARG A 49 -1.26 7.16 -15.10
N SER A 50 -1.12 8.11 -14.18
CA SER A 50 0.07 8.95 -14.05
C SER A 50 0.29 9.37 -12.60
N ALA A 51 1.50 9.86 -12.30
CA ALA A 51 1.83 10.41 -10.98
C ALA A 51 0.90 11.56 -10.57
N GLU A 52 0.36 12.29 -11.52
CA GLU A 52 -0.58 13.40 -11.27
C GLU A 52 -1.95 12.92 -10.76
N ASP A 53 -2.32 11.68 -11.02
CA ASP A 53 -3.55 11.07 -10.50
C ASP A 53 -3.42 10.70 -9.01
N VAL A 54 -2.21 10.66 -8.47
CA VAL A 54 -1.93 10.35 -7.07
C VAL A 54 -2.21 11.57 -6.21
N PHE A 55 -3.19 11.46 -5.30
CA PHE A 55 -3.42 12.49 -4.30
C PHE A 55 -2.23 12.55 -3.33
N THR A 56 -1.70 13.75 -3.13
CA THR A 56 -0.49 13.96 -2.33
C THR A 56 -0.77 14.91 -1.17
N SER A 57 -1.01 14.36 0.02
CA SER A 57 -0.95 15.08 1.29
C SER A 57 0.52 15.28 1.71
N ALA A 58 0.77 16.01 2.80
CA ALA A 58 2.12 16.15 3.35
C ALA A 58 2.69 14.79 3.75
N ASP A 59 1.89 13.93 4.39
CA ASP A 59 2.30 12.58 4.82
C ASP A 59 2.58 11.67 3.62
N VAL A 60 1.73 11.68 2.61
CA VAL A 60 1.94 10.90 1.38
C VAL A 60 3.20 11.35 0.65
N ARG A 61 3.47 12.66 0.61
CA ARG A 61 4.70 13.21 0.01
C ARG A 61 5.94 12.70 0.72
N TYR A 62 5.92 12.69 2.05
CA TYR A 62 7.02 12.13 2.84
C TYR A 62 7.25 10.66 2.52
N VAL A 63 6.19 9.84 2.52
CA VAL A 63 6.29 8.40 2.24
C VAL A 63 6.81 8.14 0.82
N ARG A 64 6.33 8.87 -0.17
CA ARG A 64 6.82 8.76 -1.56
C ARG A 64 8.31 9.01 -1.66
N GLU A 65 8.79 10.09 -1.04
CA GLU A 65 10.22 10.42 -1.04
C GLU A 65 11.03 9.39 -0.24
N ALA A 66 10.57 8.99 0.93
CA ALA A 66 11.22 7.99 1.76
C ALA A 66 11.37 6.64 1.04
N LEU A 67 10.35 6.20 0.31
CA LEU A 67 10.40 4.98 -0.51
C LEU A 67 11.46 5.08 -1.60
N PHE A 68 11.52 6.19 -2.31
CA PHE A 68 12.50 6.40 -3.38
C PHE A 68 13.93 6.46 -2.83
N GLN A 69 14.16 7.18 -1.75
CA GLN A 69 15.47 7.27 -1.10
C GLN A 69 15.91 5.92 -0.52
N THR A 70 14.97 5.16 0.06
CA THR A 70 15.22 3.79 0.52
C THR A 70 15.66 2.89 -0.64
N ALA A 71 14.95 2.91 -1.75
CA ALA A 71 15.28 2.11 -2.93
C ALA A 71 16.65 2.49 -3.53
N LYS A 72 16.99 3.77 -3.49
CA LYS A 72 18.22 4.30 -4.10
C LYS A 72 19.47 4.08 -3.25
N HIS A 73 19.37 4.27 -1.94
CA HIS A 73 20.54 4.33 -1.05
C HIS A 73 20.74 3.16 -0.11
N GLY A 74 19.85 2.19 -0.14
CA GLY A 74 19.84 1.07 0.79
C GLY A 74 19.13 1.41 2.10
N GLY A 75 18.06 0.72 2.39
CA GLY A 75 17.27 0.90 3.59
C GLY A 75 16.27 -0.23 3.77
N PHE A 76 15.61 -0.22 4.91
CA PHE A 76 14.55 -1.17 5.23
C PHE A 76 13.33 -0.41 5.72
N MET A 77 12.23 -0.51 4.98
CA MET A 77 11.01 0.25 5.26
C MET A 77 9.77 -0.64 5.15
N ALA A 78 8.82 -0.43 6.05
CA ALA A 78 7.51 -1.05 5.98
C ALA A 78 6.42 0.02 5.85
N VAL A 79 5.59 -0.10 4.83
CA VAL A 79 4.40 0.72 4.63
C VAL A 79 3.19 -0.08 5.06
N VAL A 80 2.54 0.37 6.11
CA VAL A 80 1.41 -0.30 6.75
C VAL A 80 0.16 0.55 6.58
N GLY A 81 -0.94 -0.08 6.26
CA GLY A 81 -2.23 0.61 6.16
C GLY A 81 -3.38 -0.35 5.94
N GLU A 82 -4.57 0.12 6.27
CA GLU A 82 -5.81 -0.60 6.02
C GLU A 82 -6.00 -0.88 4.52
N SER A 83 -6.85 -1.84 4.22
CA SER A 83 -7.27 -2.08 2.84
C SER A 83 -7.87 -0.81 2.24
N GLY A 84 -7.41 -0.42 1.06
CA GLY A 84 -7.84 0.81 0.40
C GLY A 84 -7.21 2.10 0.93
N ALA A 85 -6.16 2.03 1.75
CA ALA A 85 -5.41 3.20 2.23
C ALA A 85 -4.47 3.82 1.18
N GLY A 86 -4.25 3.14 0.05
CA GLY A 86 -3.39 3.63 -1.03
C GLY A 86 -2.01 3.00 -1.09
N LYS A 87 -1.79 1.87 -0.41
CA LYS A 87 -0.50 1.15 -0.40
C LYS A 87 -0.03 0.75 -1.80
N SER A 88 -0.91 0.11 -2.58
CA SER A 88 -0.57 -0.33 -3.94
C SER A 88 -0.31 0.85 -4.88
N THR A 89 -0.97 1.97 -4.65
CA THR A 89 -0.72 3.22 -5.37
C THR A 89 0.71 3.72 -5.12
N LEU A 90 1.17 3.71 -3.88
CA LEU A 90 2.53 4.13 -3.52
C LEU A 90 3.60 3.20 -4.11
N ARG A 91 3.34 1.90 -4.17
CA ARG A 91 4.22 0.95 -4.85
C ARG A 91 4.31 1.27 -6.35
N ARG A 92 3.18 1.46 -7.01
CA ARG A 92 3.13 1.81 -8.44
C ARG A 92 3.82 3.15 -8.73
N ASP A 93 3.63 4.13 -7.86
CA ASP A 93 4.30 5.44 -7.96
C ASP A 93 5.82 5.31 -7.83
N LEU A 94 6.32 4.49 -6.92
CA LEU A 94 7.75 4.21 -6.80
C LEU A 94 8.31 3.61 -8.10
N LEU A 95 7.65 2.59 -8.65
CA LEU A 95 8.08 1.95 -9.90
C LEU A 95 8.02 2.92 -11.09
N ASP A 96 6.97 3.72 -11.18
CA ASP A 96 6.83 4.75 -12.21
C ASP A 96 7.94 5.79 -12.14
N ARG A 97 8.24 6.29 -10.94
CA ARG A 97 9.33 7.26 -10.72
C ARG A 97 10.70 6.69 -11.10
N ILE A 98 10.98 5.45 -10.74
CA ILE A 98 12.22 4.76 -11.14
C ILE A 98 12.35 4.76 -12.67
N ASN A 99 11.28 4.47 -13.39
CA ASN A 99 11.27 4.44 -14.85
C ASN A 99 11.37 5.85 -15.46
N GLN A 100 10.60 6.81 -14.96
CA GLN A 100 10.58 8.18 -15.49
C GLN A 100 11.91 8.91 -15.31
N GLU A 101 12.56 8.71 -14.19
CA GLU A 101 13.88 9.32 -13.91
C GLU A 101 15.04 8.51 -14.48
N ASN A 102 14.78 7.37 -15.17
CA ASN A 102 15.81 6.42 -15.58
C ASN A 102 16.78 6.09 -14.44
N ALA A 103 16.27 6.00 -13.22
CA ALA A 103 17.09 5.73 -12.06
C ALA A 103 17.71 4.33 -12.16
N PRO A 104 19.01 4.16 -11.83
CA PRO A 104 19.67 2.86 -11.91
C PRO A 104 19.28 1.97 -10.73
N ILE A 105 17.99 1.72 -10.58
CA ILE A 105 17.38 0.92 -9.51
C ILE A 105 16.63 -0.25 -10.15
N ILE A 106 16.96 -1.47 -9.72
CA ILE A 106 16.26 -2.68 -10.14
C ILE A 106 15.29 -3.07 -9.05
N ALA A 107 13.99 -3.06 -9.36
CA ALA A 107 12.94 -3.52 -8.47
C ALA A 107 12.72 -5.02 -8.62
N ILE A 108 12.66 -5.74 -7.52
CA ILE A 108 12.46 -7.18 -7.45
C ILE A 108 11.20 -7.45 -6.62
N GLU A 109 10.21 -8.08 -7.23
CA GLU A 109 8.89 -8.32 -6.63
C GLU A 109 8.60 -9.84 -6.58
N PRO A 110 9.11 -10.57 -5.58
CA PRO A 110 9.09 -12.04 -5.57
C PRO A 110 7.68 -12.61 -5.47
N TYR A 111 6.74 -11.90 -4.86
CA TYR A 111 5.38 -12.37 -4.69
C TYR A 111 4.64 -12.54 -6.03
N ILE A 112 4.79 -11.59 -6.94
CA ILE A 112 4.19 -11.63 -8.28
C ILE A 112 4.76 -12.81 -9.07
N ILE A 113 6.08 -13.01 -9.03
CA ILE A 113 6.76 -14.10 -9.73
C ILE A 113 6.32 -15.47 -9.18
N ALA A 114 6.18 -15.60 -7.88
CA ALA A 114 5.76 -16.86 -7.25
C ALA A 114 4.27 -17.20 -7.48
N MET A 115 3.43 -16.22 -7.75
CA MET A 115 2.00 -16.43 -8.04
C MET A 115 1.74 -16.85 -9.48
N GLU A 116 2.54 -16.40 -10.44
CA GLU A 116 2.42 -16.79 -11.84
C GLU A 116 2.68 -18.29 -12.07
N ASP A 117 3.58 -18.87 -11.30
CA ASP A 117 3.98 -20.28 -11.43
C ASP A 117 3.07 -21.29 -10.67
N ASN A 118 2.12 -20.84 -9.83
CA ASN A 118 1.37 -21.73 -8.97
C ASN A 118 -0.07 -21.29 -8.71
N ASP A 119 -0.99 -21.89 -9.42
CA ASP A 119 -2.45 -21.91 -9.16
C ASP A 119 -2.85 -22.56 -7.82
N LEU A 120 -1.90 -22.90 -6.96
CA LEU A 120 -2.16 -23.55 -5.68
C LEU A 120 -2.32 -22.50 -4.57
N LYS A 121 -3.54 -22.28 -4.17
CA LYS A 121 -3.91 -21.58 -2.94
C LYS A 121 -3.00 -21.98 -1.77
N GLY A 122 -2.28 -21.04 -1.19
CA GLY A 122 -1.66 -21.20 0.11
C GLY A 122 -0.16 -21.44 0.16
N LYS A 123 0.61 -21.25 -0.91
CA LYS A 123 2.07 -21.27 -0.80
C LYS A 123 2.57 -19.94 -0.22
N THR A 124 2.99 -19.96 1.03
CA THR A 124 3.66 -18.86 1.70
C THR A 124 5.01 -18.56 1.08
N LEU A 125 5.33 -17.28 0.90
CA LEU A 125 6.63 -16.84 0.41
C LEU A 125 7.74 -17.22 1.40
N LYS A 126 8.65 -18.09 0.98
CA LYS A 126 9.81 -18.53 1.76
C LYS A 126 11.06 -17.75 1.37
N ALA A 127 12.04 -17.72 2.25
CA ALA A 127 13.35 -17.12 1.98
C ALA A 127 14.02 -17.65 0.70
N SER A 128 13.83 -18.94 0.39
CA SER A 128 14.33 -19.56 -0.84
C SER A 128 13.70 -18.96 -2.09
N HIS A 129 12.41 -18.66 -2.07
CA HIS A 129 11.71 -18.03 -3.19
C HIS A 129 12.18 -16.59 -3.40
N ILE A 130 12.47 -15.86 -2.32
CA ILE A 130 13.03 -14.50 -2.39
C ILE A 130 14.41 -14.54 -3.04
N ALA A 131 15.28 -15.43 -2.58
CA ALA A 131 16.62 -15.62 -3.15
C ALA A 131 16.57 -15.99 -4.64
N GLU A 132 15.68 -16.89 -5.01
CA GLU A 132 15.44 -17.29 -6.39
C GLU A 132 14.98 -16.12 -7.25
N ALA A 133 14.02 -15.34 -6.77
CA ALA A 133 13.53 -14.15 -7.47
C ALA A 133 14.64 -13.12 -7.73
N ILE A 134 15.51 -12.89 -6.77
CA ILE A 134 16.64 -11.97 -6.93
C ILE A 134 17.63 -12.51 -7.97
N ILE A 135 18.02 -13.78 -7.85
CA ILE A 135 18.99 -14.41 -8.78
C ILE A 135 18.44 -14.43 -10.20
N THR A 136 17.20 -14.86 -10.41
CA THR A 136 16.59 -14.93 -11.74
C THR A 136 16.37 -13.56 -12.37
N THR A 137 16.14 -12.53 -11.58
CA THR A 137 16.04 -11.15 -12.07
C THR A 137 17.38 -10.60 -12.51
N LEU A 138 18.44 -10.82 -11.73
CA LEU A 138 19.77 -10.25 -11.99
C LEU A 138 20.64 -11.11 -12.91
N ALA A 139 20.44 -12.41 -12.92
CA ALA A 139 21.19 -13.37 -13.73
C ALA A 139 20.25 -14.40 -14.37
N PRO A 140 19.38 -13.97 -15.32
CA PRO A 140 18.33 -14.83 -15.87
C PRO A 140 18.86 -16.06 -16.64
N LEU A 141 20.10 -16.03 -17.07
CA LEU A 141 20.74 -17.15 -17.79
C LEU A 141 21.43 -18.15 -16.86
N GLU A 142 21.51 -17.88 -15.57
CA GLU A 142 22.12 -18.78 -14.59
C GLU A 142 21.08 -19.69 -13.94
N SER A 143 21.47 -20.94 -13.74
CA SER A 143 20.68 -21.87 -12.94
C SER A 143 20.84 -21.57 -11.45
N VAL A 144 19.73 -21.48 -10.73
CA VAL A 144 19.74 -21.26 -9.27
C VAL A 144 20.31 -22.50 -8.56
N LYS A 145 21.27 -22.27 -7.68
CA LYS A 145 21.92 -23.35 -6.92
C LYS A 145 20.93 -24.00 -5.96
N ARG A 146 21.04 -25.31 -5.80
CA ARG A 146 20.08 -26.10 -5.00
C ARG A 146 20.34 -26.00 -3.49
N SER A 147 21.60 -26.04 -3.05
CA SER A 147 21.89 -25.94 -1.62
C SER A 147 21.69 -24.52 -1.11
N PRO A 148 21.15 -24.34 0.11
CA PRO A 148 20.91 -23.00 0.68
C PRO A 148 22.18 -22.15 0.74
N GLU A 149 23.32 -22.72 1.12
CA GLU A 149 24.57 -21.98 1.22
C GLU A 149 25.10 -21.58 -0.17
N ALA A 150 25.05 -22.49 -1.14
CA ALA A 150 25.49 -22.19 -2.51
C ALA A 150 24.58 -21.12 -3.15
N ARG A 151 23.27 -21.19 -2.89
CA ARG A 151 22.29 -20.19 -3.35
C ARG A 151 22.55 -18.83 -2.72
N PHE A 152 22.84 -18.78 -1.43
CA PHE A 152 23.13 -17.52 -0.74
C PHE A 152 24.45 -16.87 -1.25
N ARG A 153 25.47 -17.67 -1.50
CA ARG A 153 26.71 -17.19 -2.14
C ARG A 153 26.47 -16.69 -3.57
N GLN A 154 25.65 -17.40 -4.35
CA GLN A 154 25.24 -16.98 -5.68
C GLN A 154 24.51 -15.64 -5.63
N LEU A 155 23.54 -15.52 -4.71
CA LEU A 155 22.80 -14.28 -4.45
C LEU A 155 23.74 -13.11 -4.16
N HIS A 156 24.65 -13.27 -3.24
CA HIS A 156 25.62 -12.23 -2.87
C HIS A 156 26.48 -11.83 -4.08
N ARG A 157 26.98 -12.80 -4.84
CA ARG A 157 27.78 -12.54 -6.03
C ARG A 157 27.00 -11.74 -7.08
N VAL A 158 25.79 -12.16 -7.44
CA VAL A 158 24.99 -11.46 -8.48
C VAL A 158 24.62 -10.04 -8.06
N LEU A 159 24.31 -9.84 -6.78
CA LEU A 159 24.06 -8.50 -6.24
C LEU A 159 25.30 -7.61 -6.31
N LYS A 160 26.49 -8.14 -5.94
CA LYS A 160 27.76 -7.41 -6.04
C LYS A 160 28.09 -7.03 -7.47
N GLU A 161 28.00 -7.95 -8.40
CA GLU A 161 28.28 -7.72 -9.82
C GLU A 161 27.36 -6.64 -10.39
N SER A 162 26.07 -6.73 -10.12
CA SER A 162 25.09 -5.73 -10.56
C SER A 162 25.34 -4.36 -9.89
N SER A 163 25.66 -4.34 -8.59
CA SER A 163 26.00 -3.10 -7.87
C SER A 163 27.24 -2.43 -8.44
N ARG A 164 28.28 -3.19 -8.77
CA ARG A 164 29.50 -2.69 -9.39
C ARG A 164 29.28 -2.19 -10.81
N SER A 165 28.23 -2.65 -11.47
CA SER A 165 27.75 -2.12 -12.77
C SER A 165 26.94 -0.83 -12.62
N GLY A 166 26.77 -0.32 -11.40
CA GLY A 166 26.12 0.96 -11.13
C GLY A 166 24.66 0.88 -10.70
N TYR A 167 24.12 -0.31 -10.46
CA TYR A 167 22.73 -0.50 -10.06
C TYR A 167 22.54 -0.58 -8.55
N SER A 168 21.41 -0.05 -8.08
CA SER A 168 20.84 -0.33 -6.75
C SER A 168 19.70 -1.33 -6.89
N HIS A 169 19.37 -2.05 -5.82
CA HIS A 169 18.36 -3.09 -5.85
C HIS A 169 17.36 -2.86 -4.72
N VAL A 170 16.08 -2.97 -5.02
CA VAL A 170 15.01 -2.91 -4.03
C VAL A 170 14.12 -4.14 -4.13
N LEU A 171 14.01 -4.85 -3.02
CA LEU A 171 13.09 -5.96 -2.83
C LEU A 171 11.76 -5.41 -2.31
N ILE A 172 10.69 -5.57 -3.08
CA ILE A 172 9.35 -5.12 -2.68
C ILE A 172 8.49 -6.35 -2.44
N ILE A 173 7.97 -6.48 -1.22
CA ILE A 173 7.09 -7.57 -0.84
C ILE A 173 5.73 -6.99 -0.47
N GLU A 174 4.72 -7.26 -1.29
CA GLU A 174 3.33 -6.95 -0.99
C GLU A 174 2.71 -8.04 -0.10
N GLU A 175 1.58 -7.71 0.54
CA GLU A 175 0.89 -8.60 1.48
C GLU A 175 1.84 -9.17 2.57
N ALA A 176 2.80 -8.35 3.00
CA ALA A 176 3.87 -8.78 3.91
C ALA A 176 3.36 -9.19 5.30
N HIS A 177 2.13 -8.82 5.67
CA HIS A 177 1.46 -9.31 6.88
C HIS A 177 1.21 -10.83 6.84
N SER A 178 1.18 -11.44 5.66
CA SER A 178 1.04 -12.88 5.46
C SER A 178 2.37 -13.64 5.53
N LEU A 179 3.51 -12.95 5.65
CA LEU A 179 4.82 -13.60 5.73
C LEU A 179 4.95 -14.42 7.00
N PRO A 180 5.47 -15.66 6.90
CA PRO A 180 5.85 -16.44 8.08
C PRO A 180 6.96 -15.73 8.87
N VAL A 181 6.95 -15.89 10.18
CA VAL A 181 8.02 -15.37 11.06
C VAL A 181 9.42 -15.80 10.61
N PRO A 182 9.68 -17.06 10.22
CA PRO A 182 10.97 -17.46 9.69
C PRO A 182 11.43 -16.65 8.48
N THR A 183 10.51 -16.31 7.57
CA THR A 183 10.82 -15.48 6.40
C THR A 183 11.20 -14.06 6.82
N LEU A 184 10.46 -13.46 7.76
CA LEU A 184 10.81 -12.14 8.32
C LEU A 184 12.21 -12.13 8.95
N LYS A 185 12.57 -13.17 9.68
CA LYS A 185 13.94 -13.33 10.25
C LYS A 185 15.01 -13.38 9.16
N HIS A 186 14.75 -14.08 8.07
CA HIS A 186 15.70 -14.17 6.95
C HIS A 186 15.90 -12.82 6.23
N LEU A 187 14.93 -11.92 6.26
CA LEU A 187 15.07 -10.58 5.65
C LEU A 187 16.22 -9.80 6.25
N LYS A 188 16.52 -9.98 7.53
CA LYS A 188 17.71 -9.40 8.15
C LYS A 188 18.98 -9.82 7.42
N ARG A 189 19.13 -11.10 7.12
CA ARG A 189 20.33 -11.65 6.42
C ARG A 189 20.46 -11.07 5.01
N PHE A 190 19.38 -10.92 4.29
CA PHE A 190 19.38 -10.26 2.98
C PHE A 190 19.76 -8.79 3.08
N PHE A 191 19.24 -8.09 4.08
CA PHE A 191 19.55 -6.68 4.31
C PHE A 191 21.00 -6.45 4.76
N GLU A 192 21.65 -7.43 5.39
CA GLU A 192 23.04 -7.38 5.81
C GLU A 192 24.05 -7.57 4.67
N LEU A 193 23.60 -7.93 3.47
CA LEU A 193 24.48 -8.10 2.32
C LEU A 193 25.12 -6.78 1.92
N GLU A 194 26.43 -6.75 1.85
CA GLU A 194 27.25 -5.57 1.61
C GLU A 194 28.39 -5.84 0.63
N ASP A 195 28.83 -4.77 -0.04
CA ASP A 195 30.12 -4.68 -0.72
C ASP A 195 30.88 -3.48 -0.15
N GLY A 196 31.78 -3.72 0.78
CA GLY A 196 32.39 -2.68 1.60
C GLY A 196 31.36 -2.04 2.53
N PHE A 197 31.18 -0.73 2.43
CA PHE A 197 30.17 0.02 3.20
C PHE A 197 28.82 0.14 2.48
N LYS A 198 28.74 -0.35 1.24
CA LYS A 198 27.53 -0.23 0.44
C LYS A 198 26.57 -1.38 0.70
N LYS A 199 25.36 -1.06 1.11
CA LYS A 199 24.26 -2.02 1.15
C LYS A 199 23.89 -2.45 -0.28
N LEU A 200 23.73 -3.76 -0.49
CA LEU A 200 23.44 -4.32 -1.80
C LEU A 200 21.95 -4.45 -2.09
N LEU A 201 21.11 -4.46 -1.04
CA LEU A 201 19.68 -4.68 -1.17
C LEU A 201 18.91 -3.77 -0.22
N SER A 202 17.99 -3.00 -0.77
CA SER A 202 16.96 -2.32 0.01
C SER A 202 15.73 -3.22 0.13
N ILE A 203 14.98 -3.10 1.21
CA ILE A 203 13.76 -3.90 1.43
C ILE A 203 12.60 -2.96 1.73
N VAL A 204 11.51 -3.14 0.99
CA VAL A 204 10.23 -2.47 1.20
C VAL A 204 9.16 -3.52 1.43
N LEU A 205 8.56 -3.50 2.62
CA LEU A 205 7.41 -4.33 2.96
C LEU A 205 6.15 -3.48 2.86
N VAL A 206 5.12 -4.05 2.25
CA VAL A 206 3.82 -3.41 2.12
C VAL A 206 2.77 -4.37 2.70
N GLY A 207 1.99 -3.92 3.67
CA GLY A 207 1.03 -4.80 4.32
C GLY A 207 -0.06 -4.09 5.10
N GLN A 208 -0.98 -4.90 5.61
CA GLN A 208 -2.08 -4.46 6.47
C GLN A 208 -1.58 -4.24 7.92
N PRO A 209 -2.40 -3.67 8.81
CA PRO A 209 -2.01 -3.37 10.19
C PRO A 209 -1.46 -4.55 10.99
N GLU A 210 -1.83 -5.78 10.65
CA GLU A 210 -1.28 -7.00 11.23
C GLU A 210 0.24 -7.10 11.08
N LEU A 211 0.80 -6.51 10.01
CA LEU A 211 2.24 -6.44 9.82
C LEU A 211 2.92 -5.65 10.95
N LYS A 212 2.31 -4.56 11.39
CA LYS A 212 2.82 -3.75 12.51
C LYS A 212 2.88 -4.56 13.81
N LEU A 213 1.89 -5.43 14.03
CA LEU A 213 1.89 -6.34 15.17
C LEU A 213 3.00 -7.37 15.08
N LYS A 214 3.22 -7.95 13.90
CA LYS A 214 4.34 -8.89 13.66
C LYS A 214 5.70 -8.24 13.82
N LEU A 215 5.85 -6.98 13.40
CA LEU A 215 7.07 -6.18 13.51
C LEU A 215 7.17 -5.43 14.85
N SER A 216 6.42 -5.82 15.86
CA SER A 216 6.51 -5.23 17.20
C SER A 216 7.79 -5.69 17.91
N GLU A 217 8.47 -4.78 18.62
CA GLU A 217 9.63 -5.07 19.47
C GLU A 217 9.31 -6.07 20.60
N ARG A 218 8.02 -6.22 20.93
CA ARG A 218 7.55 -7.24 21.88
C ARG A 218 7.71 -8.65 21.33
N ASN A 219 7.76 -8.80 20.01
CA ASN A 219 8.05 -10.08 19.39
C ASN A 219 9.57 -10.28 19.35
N THR A 220 10.12 -11.02 20.32
CA THR A 220 11.55 -11.28 20.45
C THR A 220 12.16 -11.95 19.22
N GLU A 221 11.35 -12.68 18.46
CA GLU A 221 11.80 -13.40 17.27
C GLU A 221 12.18 -12.48 16.10
N VAL A 222 11.55 -11.30 16.00
CA VAL A 222 11.79 -10.34 14.91
C VAL A 222 12.44 -9.03 15.37
N ARG A 223 12.82 -8.93 16.65
CA ARG A 223 13.38 -7.70 17.24
C ARG A 223 14.50 -7.08 16.39
N GLU A 224 15.42 -7.89 15.91
CA GLU A 224 16.55 -7.41 15.13
C GLU A 224 16.16 -6.87 13.75
N VAL A 225 15.07 -7.40 13.16
CA VAL A 225 14.47 -6.87 11.91
C VAL A 225 13.84 -5.52 12.19
N VAL A 226 13.06 -5.42 13.26
CA VAL A 226 12.33 -4.20 13.65
C VAL A 226 13.29 -3.04 13.90
N GLN A 227 14.42 -3.27 14.56
CA GLN A 227 15.41 -2.22 14.85
C GLN A 227 16.00 -1.58 13.59
N ARG A 228 15.92 -2.25 12.45
CA ARG A 228 16.46 -1.79 11.16
C ARG A 228 15.38 -1.29 10.20
N CYS A 229 14.12 -1.47 10.56
CA CYS A 229 12.97 -1.17 9.72
C CYS A 229 12.31 0.14 10.15
N GLU A 230 12.21 1.09 9.24
CA GLU A 230 11.34 2.25 9.42
C GLU A 230 9.91 1.84 9.11
N ILE A 231 9.00 1.97 10.08
CA ILE A 231 7.60 1.62 9.91
C ILE A 231 6.79 2.91 9.73
N VAL A 232 6.13 3.03 8.60
CA VAL A 232 5.23 4.13 8.27
C VAL A 232 3.81 3.62 8.15
N GLU A 233 2.89 4.23 8.86
CA GLU A 233 1.46 3.90 8.83
C GLU A 233 0.69 4.95 8.03
N LEU A 234 -0.10 4.49 7.05
CA LEU A 234 -0.98 5.36 6.28
C LEU A 234 -2.24 5.64 7.07
N ALA A 235 -2.41 6.89 7.46
CA ALA A 235 -3.58 7.36 8.19
C ALA A 235 -4.81 7.53 7.28
N PRO A 236 -6.03 7.53 7.86
CA PRO A 236 -7.23 7.98 7.15
C PRO A 236 -7.09 9.43 6.66
N LEU A 237 -7.89 9.80 5.68
CA LEU A 237 -7.86 11.15 5.10
C LEU A 237 -8.21 12.25 6.11
N ASP A 238 -9.19 12.02 6.98
CA ASP A 238 -9.65 12.94 8.02
C ASP A 238 -9.71 14.42 7.55
N ALA A 239 -8.76 15.24 7.98
CA ALA A 239 -8.68 16.66 7.58
C ALA A 239 -8.38 16.87 6.08
N GLU A 240 -7.90 15.87 5.39
CA GLU A 240 -7.54 15.91 3.96
C GLU A 240 -8.70 15.47 3.04
N LEU A 241 -9.87 15.13 3.59
CA LEU A 241 -11.00 14.59 2.82
C LEU A 241 -11.40 15.51 1.66
N GLU A 242 -11.61 16.79 1.94
CA GLU A 242 -12.03 17.78 0.94
C GLU A 242 -10.98 17.90 -0.18
N ARG A 243 -9.72 18.01 0.18
CA ARG A 243 -8.61 18.11 -0.78
C ARG A 243 -8.47 16.85 -1.63
N PHE A 244 -8.72 15.69 -1.05
CA PHE A 244 -8.73 14.42 -1.80
C PHE A 244 -9.83 14.42 -2.86
N VAL A 245 -11.04 14.76 -2.49
CA VAL A 245 -12.19 14.79 -3.42
C VAL A 245 -11.98 15.87 -4.49
N GLU A 246 -11.53 17.05 -4.09
CA GLU A 246 -11.19 18.13 -5.01
C GLU A 246 -10.16 17.69 -6.06
N HIS A 247 -9.07 17.08 -5.62
CA HIS A 247 -8.04 16.54 -6.52
C HIS A 247 -8.61 15.51 -7.52
N LYS A 248 -9.45 14.59 -7.04
CA LYS A 248 -10.06 13.56 -7.91
C LYS A 248 -10.99 14.18 -8.96
N LEU A 249 -11.74 15.19 -8.59
CA LEU A 249 -12.66 15.89 -9.51
C LEU A 249 -11.91 16.79 -10.49
N GLU A 250 -10.88 17.49 -10.05
CA GLU A 250 -10.02 18.31 -10.93
C GLU A 250 -9.40 17.48 -12.05
N ARG A 251 -9.01 16.22 -11.76
CA ARG A 251 -8.47 15.28 -12.76
C ARG A 251 -9.46 14.91 -13.87
N VAL A 252 -10.74 15.16 -13.67
CA VAL A 252 -11.81 14.99 -14.67
C VAL A 252 -12.43 16.32 -15.13
N GLY A 253 -11.79 17.44 -14.77
CA GLY A 253 -12.20 18.78 -15.17
C GLY A 253 -13.47 19.31 -14.47
N LYS A 254 -13.72 18.84 -13.24
CA LYS A 254 -14.88 19.24 -12.43
C LYS A 254 -14.45 19.89 -11.13
N LYS A 255 -15.32 20.75 -10.60
CA LYS A 255 -15.23 21.29 -9.24
C LYS A 255 -16.13 20.49 -8.31
N VAL A 256 -15.86 20.55 -7.02
CA VAL A 256 -16.69 19.88 -5.99
C VAL A 256 -18.13 20.37 -6.07
N SER A 257 -18.34 21.70 -6.21
CA SER A 257 -19.66 22.34 -6.31
C SER A 257 -20.47 21.94 -7.56
N ASP A 258 -19.84 21.35 -8.57
CA ASP A 258 -20.54 20.87 -9.76
C ASP A 258 -21.28 19.55 -9.51
N ILE A 259 -20.94 18.84 -8.43
CA ILE A 259 -21.39 17.47 -8.16
C ILE A 259 -21.97 17.32 -6.75
N PHE A 260 -21.37 17.96 -5.74
CA PHE A 260 -21.70 17.78 -4.33
C PHE A 260 -22.12 19.12 -3.68
N GLU A 261 -23.08 19.03 -2.78
CA GLU A 261 -23.50 20.14 -1.93
C GLU A 261 -22.55 20.33 -0.74
N GLU A 262 -22.63 21.48 -0.05
CA GLU A 262 -21.71 21.85 1.04
C GLU A 262 -21.72 20.89 2.22
N ASP A 263 -22.85 20.24 2.49
CA ASP A 263 -23.00 19.29 3.60
C ASP A 263 -22.55 17.85 3.27
N ALA A 264 -22.21 17.57 1.99
CA ALA A 264 -21.81 16.25 1.54
C ALA A 264 -20.63 15.68 2.34
N PHE A 265 -19.63 16.52 2.64
CA PHE A 265 -18.46 16.08 3.41
C PHE A 265 -18.81 15.72 4.85
N LEU A 266 -19.74 16.45 5.47
CA LEU A 266 -20.25 16.12 6.79
C LEU A 266 -20.93 14.74 6.76
N ALA A 267 -21.76 14.49 5.76
CA ALA A 267 -22.43 13.20 5.58
C ALA A 267 -21.43 12.06 5.37
N VAL A 268 -20.39 12.27 4.56
CA VAL A 268 -19.31 11.30 4.35
C VAL A 268 -18.59 10.98 5.65
N ARG A 269 -18.22 12.01 6.44
CA ARG A 269 -17.57 11.81 7.75
C ARG A 269 -18.45 11.03 8.71
N GLN A 270 -19.72 11.37 8.81
CA GLN A 270 -20.67 10.65 9.67
C GLN A 270 -20.81 9.18 9.26
N ARG A 271 -20.85 8.91 7.96
CA ARG A 271 -21.01 7.56 7.41
C ARG A 271 -19.78 6.68 7.60
N LEU A 272 -18.61 7.25 7.43
CA LEU A 272 -17.31 6.55 7.50
C LEU A 272 -16.63 6.72 8.87
N THR A 273 -17.39 6.92 9.92
CA THR A 273 -16.91 6.92 11.30
C THR A 273 -17.62 5.81 12.06
N SER A 274 -16.85 4.90 12.64
CA SER A 274 -17.37 3.81 13.47
C SER A 274 -17.11 4.10 14.94
N THR A 275 -18.14 3.93 15.77
CA THR A 275 -18.02 4.05 17.22
C THR A 275 -18.26 2.70 17.86
N ASN A 276 -17.26 2.18 18.55
CA ASN A 276 -17.34 0.91 19.25
C ASN A 276 -18.15 1.01 20.55
N ARG A 277 -18.55 -0.14 21.11
CA ARG A 277 -19.28 -0.22 22.41
C ARG A 277 -18.56 0.53 23.55
N ASN A 278 -17.24 0.66 23.47
CA ASN A 278 -16.41 1.38 24.45
C ASN A 278 -16.30 2.89 24.15
N LYS A 279 -17.17 3.44 23.30
CA LYS A 279 -17.14 4.85 22.87
C LYS A 279 -15.85 5.30 22.15
N THR A 280 -15.05 4.35 21.69
CA THR A 280 -13.87 4.68 20.87
C THR A 280 -14.32 4.88 19.44
N THR A 281 -14.02 6.06 18.91
CA THR A 281 -14.33 6.44 17.52
C THR A 281 -13.16 6.07 16.62
N THR A 282 -13.44 5.34 15.53
CA THR A 282 -12.45 4.96 14.52
C THR A 282 -12.86 5.54 13.19
N SER A 283 -11.94 6.25 12.54
CA SER A 283 -12.14 6.78 11.19
C SER A 283 -11.92 5.69 10.15
N LEU A 284 -12.86 5.60 9.20
CA LEU A 284 -12.79 4.72 8.02
C LEU A 284 -12.63 5.55 6.74
N LEU A 285 -12.20 6.80 6.83
CA LEU A 285 -12.02 7.74 5.74
C LEU A 285 -10.78 7.40 4.89
N TYR A 286 -10.71 6.19 4.39
CA TYR A 286 -9.66 5.78 3.47
C TYR A 286 -10.06 6.06 2.02
N PRO A 287 -9.10 6.32 1.12
CA PRO A 287 -9.37 6.67 -0.28
C PRO A 287 -10.36 5.76 -0.99
N LEU A 288 -10.22 4.45 -0.84
CA LEU A 288 -11.13 3.48 -1.48
C LEU A 288 -12.55 3.56 -0.92
N ALA A 289 -12.69 3.62 0.40
CA ALA A 289 -14.01 3.70 1.06
C ALA A 289 -14.73 4.99 0.70
N VAL A 290 -14.03 6.12 0.69
CA VAL A 290 -14.56 7.42 0.26
C VAL A 290 -14.99 7.36 -1.21
N GLY A 291 -14.15 6.83 -2.09
CA GLY A 291 -14.45 6.69 -3.51
C GLY A 291 -15.67 5.82 -3.76
N ASN A 292 -15.78 4.68 -3.10
CA ASN A 292 -16.92 3.77 -3.24
C ASN A 292 -18.23 4.43 -2.75
N LEU A 293 -18.17 5.13 -1.62
CA LEU A 293 -19.33 5.83 -1.07
C LEU A 293 -19.83 6.95 -2.02
N LEU A 294 -18.90 7.78 -2.52
CA LEU A 294 -19.24 8.87 -3.42
C LEU A 294 -19.75 8.37 -4.78
N THR A 295 -19.16 7.31 -5.31
CA THR A 295 -19.63 6.66 -6.54
C THR A 295 -21.04 6.12 -6.36
N ALA A 296 -21.33 5.46 -5.24
CA ALA A 296 -22.66 4.97 -4.92
C ALA A 296 -23.68 6.11 -4.81
N ALA A 297 -23.32 7.20 -4.12
CA ALA A 297 -24.19 8.38 -3.99
C ALA A 297 -24.48 9.06 -5.33
N MET A 298 -23.49 9.13 -6.22
CA MET A 298 -23.67 9.70 -7.56
C MET A 298 -24.56 8.84 -8.46
N ASN A 299 -24.64 7.55 -8.23
CA ASN A 299 -25.47 6.61 -9.01
C ASN A 299 -26.94 6.57 -8.56
N LEU A 300 -27.31 7.17 -7.43
CA LEU A 300 -28.68 7.29 -6.94
C LEU A 300 -29.44 8.39 -7.66
#